data_bd9fb69f454f325877e67e3cbbfa046a
#
_entry.id   bd9fb69f454f325877e67e3cbbfa046a
#
_cell.length_a   1.000
_cell.length_b   1.000
_cell.length_c   1.000
_cell.angle_alpha   90.00
_cell.angle_beta   90.00
_cell.angle_gamma   90.00
#
_symmetry.space_group_name_H-M   'P 1'
#
loop_
_entity.id
_entity.type
_entity.pdbx_description
1 polymer ?
#
loop_
_entity_poly.entity_id
_entity_poly.type
_entity_poly.pdbx_seq_one_letter_code
_entity_poly.pdbx_strand_id
1 'polypeptide(L)'
;MMVAETSIVKKNHQIPRIINQKIAQKLIEKISMTDIAHQLAISTSTVIRKLNDFHFEHDFSRLPKIMSWDEYAFTKGKMSFIAQDFDNLNIITVLEGRTQAVIRNHFLRYDRAVRCRVKIITMDMFSPYYDLARQLFPCAKIVLDRFHIVQHLSRAMSRVRVQIMNQLDRKSHEYKAIKRYWKLIQQDSRKLSDKHFYRPTFRMHLTNKEILNKLLSYSQDLKHHYQLYQLLLFHFQNKEPEKFFGLIEDNLKQVHPLFQTVFKTFLKDKEKIVNALQLHYSNAKLEATNNLIKLIKRNAFGFRNFENFKKRIFIALNIKKERTKFVLSRA
;
A
#
# COMPACT_ATOMS: atom_id res chain seq x y z
N MET A 1 56.86 9.22 -14.79
CA MET A 1 55.94 8.26 -14.14
C MET A 1 55.34 7.38 -15.23
N MET A 2 55.74 6.13 -15.36
CA MET A 2 55.15 5.20 -16.33
C MET A 2 53.78 4.75 -15.82
N VAL A 3 52.72 5.04 -16.55
CA VAL A 3 51.36 4.51 -16.26
C VAL A 3 51.22 3.21 -17.04
N ALA A 4 51.13 2.09 -16.34
CA ALA A 4 50.89 0.79 -16.96
C ALA A 4 49.51 0.79 -17.64
N GLU A 5 49.45 0.56 -18.93
CA GLU A 5 48.22 0.37 -19.69
C GLU A 5 47.87 -1.10 -19.71
N THR A 6 46.64 -1.46 -19.32
CA THR A 6 46.11 -2.80 -19.36
C THR A 6 44.78 -2.84 -20.08
N SER A 7 44.44 -3.94 -20.74
CA SER A 7 43.11 -4.18 -21.35
C SER A 7 41.99 -4.35 -20.31
N ILE A 8 42.36 -4.62 -19.05
CA ILE A 8 41.45 -4.99 -17.95
C ILE A 8 40.90 -3.73 -17.28
N VAL A 9 41.73 -2.68 -17.14
CA VAL A 9 41.38 -1.43 -16.47
C VAL A 9 41.45 -0.27 -17.48
N LYS A 10 40.39 0.54 -17.54
CA LYS A 10 40.37 1.72 -18.40
C LYS A 10 41.45 2.72 -17.92
N LYS A 11 42.11 3.43 -18.85
CA LYS A 11 43.08 4.47 -18.55
C LYS A 11 42.55 5.42 -17.49
N ASN A 12 43.37 5.75 -16.51
CA ASN A 12 43.03 6.58 -15.34
C ASN A 12 41.94 5.99 -14.41
N HIS A 13 41.68 4.70 -14.46
CA HIS A 13 40.76 4.03 -13.57
C HIS A 13 41.52 3.00 -12.73
N GLN A 14 41.04 2.76 -11.50
CA GLN A 14 41.63 1.78 -10.58
C GLN A 14 40.83 0.47 -10.53
N ILE A 15 39.65 0.46 -11.12
CA ILE A 15 38.69 -0.67 -11.00
C ILE A 15 38.45 -1.27 -12.38
N PRO A 16 38.57 -2.59 -12.53
CA PRO A 16 38.28 -3.32 -13.75
C PRO A 16 36.82 -3.13 -14.23
N ARG A 17 36.62 -3.14 -15.55
CA ARG A 17 35.27 -3.01 -16.14
C ARG A 17 34.29 -4.07 -15.61
N ILE A 18 34.77 -5.29 -15.41
CA ILE A 18 33.96 -6.40 -14.90
C ILE A 18 33.43 -6.13 -13.49
N ILE A 19 34.23 -5.49 -12.62
CA ILE A 19 33.77 -5.10 -11.28
C ILE A 19 32.69 -4.03 -11.36
N ASN A 20 32.85 -3.03 -12.27
CA ASN A 20 31.80 -2.02 -12.48
C ASN A 20 30.47 -2.65 -12.95
N GLN A 21 30.53 -3.64 -13.86
CA GLN A 21 29.35 -4.40 -14.30
C GLN A 21 28.72 -5.20 -13.15
N LYS A 22 29.55 -5.87 -12.34
CA LYS A 22 29.07 -6.61 -11.16
C LYS A 22 28.43 -5.69 -10.12
N ILE A 23 28.98 -4.48 -9.89
CA ILE A 23 28.34 -3.49 -9.01
C ILE A 23 26.94 -3.13 -9.54
N ALA A 24 26.81 -2.83 -10.84
CA ALA A 24 25.52 -2.52 -11.45
C ALA A 24 24.51 -3.68 -11.30
N GLN A 25 24.93 -4.91 -11.55
CA GLN A 25 24.10 -6.11 -11.34
C GLN A 25 23.67 -6.27 -9.88
N LYS A 26 24.62 -6.09 -8.94
CA LYS A 26 24.34 -6.18 -7.50
C LYS A 26 23.44 -5.06 -7.00
N LEU A 27 23.50 -3.87 -7.59
CA LEU A 27 22.60 -2.77 -7.26
C LEU A 27 21.14 -3.08 -7.59
N ILE A 28 20.82 -4.03 -8.46
CA ILE A 28 19.44 -4.52 -8.70
C ILE A 28 18.99 -5.41 -7.54
N GLU A 29 19.91 -6.08 -6.86
CA GLU A 29 19.60 -6.91 -5.70
C GLU A 29 19.19 -6.04 -4.49
N LYS A 30 18.39 -6.61 -3.58
CA LYS A 30 17.85 -5.86 -2.43
C LYS A 30 18.78 -5.96 -1.20
N ILE A 31 20.10 -5.94 -1.42
CA ILE A 31 21.14 -5.99 -0.39
C ILE A 31 21.72 -4.60 -0.12
N SER A 32 22.44 -4.43 0.99
CA SER A 32 23.05 -3.13 1.33
C SER A 32 24.24 -2.79 0.41
N MET A 33 24.58 -1.51 0.34
CA MET A 33 25.80 -1.08 -0.39
C MET A 33 27.08 -1.60 0.30
N THR A 34 27.04 -1.77 1.60
CA THR A 34 28.14 -2.37 2.39
C THR A 34 28.31 -3.85 2.06
N ASP A 35 27.21 -4.61 1.93
CA ASP A 35 27.28 -6.01 1.53
C ASP A 35 27.83 -6.16 0.10
N ILE A 36 27.39 -5.28 -0.82
CA ILE A 36 27.93 -5.26 -2.19
C ILE A 36 29.45 -5.02 -2.15
N ALA A 37 29.89 -4.04 -1.37
CA ALA A 37 31.30 -3.69 -1.20
C ALA A 37 32.11 -4.89 -0.67
N HIS A 38 31.59 -5.55 0.37
CA HIS A 38 32.21 -6.72 0.99
C HIS A 38 32.32 -7.90 -0.01
N GLN A 39 31.20 -8.22 -0.72
CA GLN A 39 31.18 -9.31 -1.71
C GLN A 39 32.14 -9.10 -2.89
N LEU A 40 32.45 -7.86 -3.23
CA LEU A 40 33.33 -7.51 -4.35
C LEU A 40 34.73 -7.08 -3.91
N ALA A 41 35.04 -7.16 -2.60
CA ALA A 41 36.31 -6.73 -2.00
C ALA A 41 36.69 -5.29 -2.38
N ILE A 42 35.74 -4.36 -2.35
CA ILE A 42 35.92 -2.94 -2.66
C ILE A 42 35.37 -2.06 -1.54
N SER A 43 35.66 -0.76 -1.55
CA SER A 43 35.11 0.18 -0.56
C SER A 43 33.63 0.48 -0.83
N THR A 44 32.85 0.72 0.25
CA THR A 44 31.46 1.20 0.16
C THR A 44 31.38 2.53 -0.60
N SER A 45 32.38 3.40 -0.46
CA SER A 45 32.46 4.66 -1.21
C SER A 45 32.50 4.44 -2.72
N THR A 46 33.16 3.37 -3.17
CA THR A 46 33.20 2.98 -4.59
C THR A 46 31.81 2.55 -5.08
N VAL A 47 31.08 1.77 -4.28
CA VAL A 47 29.70 1.38 -4.63
C VAL A 47 28.79 2.60 -4.70
N ILE A 48 28.90 3.54 -3.74
CA ILE A 48 28.14 4.80 -3.74
C ILE A 48 28.48 5.65 -4.96
N ARG A 49 29.77 5.78 -5.31
CA ARG A 49 30.19 6.50 -6.50
C ARG A 49 29.55 5.89 -7.76
N LYS A 50 29.54 4.56 -7.86
CA LYS A 50 28.89 3.87 -8.97
C LYS A 50 27.37 4.01 -8.97
N LEU A 51 26.73 4.07 -7.82
CA LEU A 51 25.31 4.42 -7.71
C LEU A 51 25.05 5.84 -8.27
N ASN A 52 25.98 6.77 -8.07
CA ASN A 52 25.87 8.13 -8.58
C ASN A 52 26.04 8.24 -10.10
N ASP A 53 26.72 7.28 -10.73
CA ASP A 53 26.85 7.19 -12.19
C ASP A 53 25.50 6.84 -12.87
N PHE A 54 24.52 6.32 -12.12
CA PHE A 54 23.17 6.10 -12.65
C PHE A 54 22.42 7.44 -12.69
N HIS A 55 22.08 7.87 -13.89
CA HIS A 55 21.22 9.00 -14.16
C HIS A 55 19.89 8.50 -14.72
N PHE A 56 18.80 8.80 -14.04
CA PHE A 56 17.46 8.54 -14.52
C PHE A 56 16.89 9.85 -15.06
N GLU A 57 17.01 10.03 -16.37
CA GLU A 57 16.30 11.12 -17.04
C GLU A 57 14.81 10.87 -16.96
N HIS A 58 14.08 11.87 -16.51
CA HIS A 58 12.63 11.77 -16.39
C HIS A 58 12.00 12.16 -17.71
N ASP A 59 11.33 11.21 -18.36
CA ASP A 59 10.63 11.44 -19.62
C ASP A 59 9.27 12.11 -19.36
N PHE A 60 9.18 13.40 -19.63
CA PHE A 60 7.94 14.16 -19.50
C PHE A 60 7.03 14.09 -20.74
N SER A 61 7.40 13.36 -21.77
CA SER A 61 6.59 13.22 -23.00
C SER A 61 5.45 12.20 -22.87
N ARG A 62 5.48 11.35 -21.84
CA ARG A 62 4.52 10.25 -21.69
C ARG A 62 4.16 9.95 -20.25
N LEU A 63 2.92 9.51 -20.08
CA LEU A 63 2.38 8.93 -18.85
C LEU A 63 1.57 7.67 -19.19
N PRO A 64 1.49 6.69 -18.29
CA PRO A 64 0.63 5.54 -18.49
C PRO A 64 -0.85 5.91 -18.41
N LYS A 65 -1.71 5.10 -19.00
CA LYS A 65 -3.17 5.31 -18.91
C LYS A 65 -3.70 5.11 -17.49
N ILE A 66 -3.06 4.27 -16.71
CA ILE A 66 -3.46 3.90 -15.35
C ILE A 66 -2.27 4.08 -14.42
N MET A 67 -2.45 4.89 -13.40
CA MET A 67 -1.44 5.14 -12.36
C MET A 67 -1.94 4.72 -11.00
N SER A 68 -1.01 4.32 -10.14
CA SER A 68 -1.23 4.13 -8.71
C SER A 68 -0.45 5.18 -7.92
N TRP A 69 -1.12 5.84 -6.96
CA TRP A 69 -0.53 6.83 -6.07
C TRP A 69 -0.55 6.33 -4.63
N ASP A 70 0.54 6.56 -3.92
CA ASP A 70 0.65 6.21 -2.51
C ASP A 70 1.75 7.02 -1.82
N GLU A 71 1.91 6.80 -0.52
CA GLU A 71 2.92 7.40 0.32
C GLU A 71 3.78 6.32 1.00
N TYR A 72 5.02 6.64 1.26
CA TYR A 72 5.87 5.79 2.08
C TYR A 72 6.77 6.61 3.01
N ALA A 73 7.15 6.02 4.13
CA ALA A 73 8.05 6.67 5.08
C ALA A 73 9.52 6.54 4.62
N PHE A 74 10.14 7.66 4.26
CA PHE A 74 11.59 7.72 3.98
C PHE A 74 12.41 7.55 5.26
N THR A 75 12.15 8.42 6.26
CA THR A 75 12.70 8.32 7.60
C THR A 75 11.59 8.53 8.62
N LYS A 76 11.86 8.37 9.92
CA LYS A 76 10.88 8.65 10.96
C LYS A 76 10.35 10.08 10.82
N GLY A 77 9.04 10.22 10.63
CA GLY A 77 8.37 11.51 10.48
C GLY A 77 8.44 12.14 9.07
N LYS A 78 9.27 11.62 8.15
CA LYS A 78 9.36 12.14 6.77
C LYS A 78 8.69 11.18 5.80
N MET A 79 7.56 11.61 5.25
CA MET A 79 6.83 10.87 4.22
C MET A 79 7.21 11.35 2.83
N SER A 80 7.19 10.45 1.88
CA SER A 80 7.48 10.67 0.47
C SER A 80 6.31 10.19 -0.37
N PHE A 81 6.12 10.82 -1.52
CA PHE A 81 5.10 10.43 -2.50
C PHE A 81 5.70 9.48 -3.55
N ILE A 82 4.91 8.53 -3.99
CA ILE A 82 5.27 7.60 -5.07
C ILE A 82 4.11 7.49 -6.07
N ALA A 83 4.45 7.48 -7.36
CA ALA A 83 3.55 7.11 -8.43
C ALA A 83 4.13 5.95 -9.25
N GLN A 84 3.28 4.98 -9.58
CA GLN A 84 3.63 3.77 -10.30
C GLN A 84 2.69 3.56 -11.49
N ASP A 85 3.22 3.04 -12.58
CA ASP A 85 2.44 2.49 -13.68
C ASP A 85 1.75 1.21 -13.21
N PHE A 86 0.43 1.16 -13.33
CA PHE A 86 -0.37 0.05 -12.85
C PHE A 86 -0.13 -1.24 -13.65
N ASP A 87 0.15 -1.14 -14.95
CA ASP A 87 0.25 -2.30 -15.84
C ASP A 87 1.62 -2.95 -15.78
N ASN A 88 2.69 -2.18 -15.97
CA ASN A 88 4.05 -2.71 -16.04
C ASN A 88 4.83 -2.62 -14.72
N LEU A 89 4.24 -1.99 -13.68
CA LEU A 89 4.78 -1.81 -12.34
C LEU A 89 6.05 -0.92 -12.28
N ASN A 90 6.36 -0.19 -13.33
CA ASN A 90 7.48 0.74 -13.29
C ASN A 90 7.16 1.94 -12.39
N ILE A 91 8.14 2.36 -11.62
CA ILE A 91 8.03 3.59 -10.85
C ILE A 91 8.09 4.78 -11.80
N ILE A 92 7.05 5.61 -11.78
CA ILE A 92 6.99 6.84 -12.56
C ILE A 92 7.80 7.91 -11.85
N THR A 93 7.54 8.12 -10.57
CA THR A 93 8.25 9.10 -9.77
C THR A 93 8.26 8.75 -8.29
N VAL A 94 9.30 9.22 -7.63
CA VAL A 94 9.46 9.20 -6.18
C VAL A 94 9.86 10.62 -5.77
N LEU A 95 9.06 11.27 -4.93
CA LEU A 95 9.24 12.67 -4.54
C LEU A 95 9.61 12.78 -3.07
N GLU A 96 10.56 13.65 -2.75
CA GLU A 96 10.85 14.01 -1.37
C GLU A 96 9.73 14.90 -0.82
N GLY A 97 8.95 14.34 0.11
CA GLY A 97 7.74 14.98 0.62
C GLY A 97 6.47 14.51 -0.10
N ARG A 98 5.33 14.85 0.52
CA ARG A 98 3.99 14.44 0.09
C ARG A 98 3.00 15.60 0.00
N THR A 99 3.50 16.83 0.08
CA THR A 99 2.63 18.00 0.01
C THR A 99 2.02 18.16 -1.39
N GLN A 100 0.82 18.71 -1.45
CA GLN A 100 0.17 18.99 -2.73
C GLN A 100 1.04 19.85 -3.66
N ALA A 101 1.80 20.80 -3.11
CA ALA A 101 2.70 21.65 -3.88
C ALA A 101 3.82 20.85 -4.57
N VAL A 102 4.46 19.92 -3.85
CA VAL A 102 5.53 19.06 -4.40
C VAL A 102 4.99 18.19 -5.54
N ILE A 103 3.82 17.56 -5.33
CA ILE A 103 3.19 16.69 -6.33
C ILE A 103 2.74 17.52 -7.54
N ARG A 104 2.11 18.66 -7.31
CA ARG A 104 1.65 19.58 -8.36
C ARG A 104 2.80 20.06 -9.23
N ASN A 105 3.86 20.56 -8.62
CA ASN A 105 5.05 21.07 -9.33
C ASN A 105 5.70 19.97 -10.19
N HIS A 106 5.71 18.73 -9.73
CA HIS A 106 6.24 17.62 -10.51
C HIS A 106 5.36 17.32 -11.73
N PHE A 107 4.04 17.14 -11.54
CA PHE A 107 3.15 16.73 -12.64
C PHE A 107 2.80 17.87 -13.60
N LEU A 108 2.91 19.14 -13.22
CA LEU A 108 2.76 20.28 -14.13
C LEU A 108 3.89 20.39 -15.15
N ARG A 109 5.01 19.69 -14.96
CA ARG A 109 6.08 19.60 -15.97
C ARG A 109 5.66 18.77 -17.20
N TYR A 110 4.61 17.94 -17.09
CA TYR A 110 4.00 17.27 -18.22
C TYR A 110 2.99 18.18 -18.92
N ASP A 111 2.99 18.18 -20.22
CA ASP A 111 1.99 18.89 -21.00
C ASP A 111 0.57 18.43 -20.65
N ARG A 112 -0.39 19.32 -20.78
CA ARG A 112 -1.81 19.01 -20.52
C ARG A 112 -2.29 17.83 -21.36
N ALA A 113 -1.89 17.77 -22.64
CA ALA A 113 -2.24 16.67 -23.54
C ALA A 113 -1.76 15.31 -23.02
N VAL A 114 -0.55 15.26 -22.45
CA VAL A 114 0.01 14.05 -21.84
C VAL A 114 -0.77 13.67 -20.58
N ARG A 115 -1.09 14.65 -19.72
CA ARG A 115 -1.87 14.42 -18.50
C ARG A 115 -3.29 13.95 -18.79
N CYS A 116 -3.93 14.41 -19.86
CA CYS A 116 -5.26 13.97 -20.30
C CYS A 116 -5.28 12.53 -20.85
N ARG A 117 -4.13 11.92 -21.14
CA ARG A 117 -4.03 10.50 -21.51
C ARG A 117 -4.25 9.57 -20.32
N VAL A 118 -4.02 10.04 -19.10
CA VAL A 118 -4.30 9.28 -17.88
C VAL A 118 -5.81 9.14 -17.72
N LYS A 119 -6.28 7.91 -17.57
CA LYS A 119 -7.71 7.58 -17.47
C LYS A 119 -8.13 7.10 -16.08
N ILE A 120 -7.20 6.55 -15.32
CA ILE A 120 -7.47 6.00 -13.98
C ILE A 120 -6.30 6.32 -13.05
N ILE A 121 -6.64 6.74 -11.84
CA ILE A 121 -5.69 6.88 -10.74
C ILE A 121 -6.22 6.09 -9.55
N THR A 122 -5.48 5.04 -9.13
CA THR A 122 -5.78 4.32 -7.90
C THR A 122 -5.06 4.99 -6.74
N MET A 123 -5.72 5.13 -5.61
CA MET A 123 -5.14 5.71 -4.40
C MET A 123 -5.88 5.29 -3.14
N ASP A 124 -5.25 5.54 -2.00
CA ASP A 124 -5.88 5.37 -0.70
C ASP A 124 -6.96 6.43 -0.45
N MET A 125 -7.77 6.19 0.57
CA MET A 125 -8.84 7.09 0.97
C MET A 125 -8.27 8.32 1.70
N PHE A 126 -7.61 9.23 0.92
CA PHE A 126 -7.00 10.45 1.40
C PHE A 126 -7.49 11.68 0.64
N SER A 127 -8.43 12.38 1.23
CA SER A 127 -9.15 13.50 0.61
C SER A 127 -8.26 14.60 -0.01
N PRO A 128 -7.11 15.01 0.56
CA PRO A 128 -6.27 16.05 -0.05
C PRO A 128 -5.74 15.71 -1.46
N TYR A 129 -5.70 14.42 -1.82
CA TYR A 129 -5.24 14.02 -3.15
C TYR A 129 -6.34 13.99 -4.21
N TYR A 130 -7.61 13.96 -3.82
CA TYR A 130 -8.71 13.88 -4.80
C TYR A 130 -8.78 15.13 -5.67
N ASP A 131 -8.81 16.30 -5.05
CA ASP A 131 -8.89 17.57 -5.76
C ASP A 131 -7.61 17.84 -6.55
N LEU A 132 -6.46 17.49 -6.00
CA LEU A 132 -5.18 17.57 -6.69
C LEU A 132 -5.16 16.68 -7.95
N ALA A 133 -5.60 15.42 -7.83
CA ALA A 133 -5.66 14.48 -8.96
C ALA A 133 -6.61 14.97 -10.05
N ARG A 134 -7.79 15.51 -9.67
CA ARG A 134 -8.75 16.10 -10.64
C ARG A 134 -8.18 17.30 -11.37
N GLN A 135 -7.48 18.19 -10.68
CA GLN A 135 -6.84 19.36 -11.29
C GLN A 135 -5.71 18.96 -12.25
N LEU A 136 -4.90 17.99 -11.85
CA LEU A 136 -3.75 17.57 -12.64
C LEU A 136 -4.16 16.67 -13.83
N PHE A 137 -5.15 15.80 -13.64
CA PHE A 137 -5.58 14.77 -14.57
C PHE A 137 -7.09 14.82 -14.82
N PRO A 138 -7.57 15.83 -15.56
CA PRO A 138 -9.02 16.10 -15.67
C PRO A 138 -9.80 14.99 -16.39
N CYS A 139 -9.11 14.10 -17.13
CA CYS A 139 -9.73 12.97 -17.83
C CYS A 139 -9.67 11.66 -17.01
N ALA A 140 -9.10 11.68 -15.80
CA ALA A 140 -8.90 10.49 -14.98
C ALA A 140 -10.05 10.27 -13.99
N LYS A 141 -10.51 9.02 -13.89
CA LYS A 141 -11.38 8.57 -12.80
C LYS A 141 -10.51 8.17 -11.61
N ILE A 142 -10.93 8.58 -10.41
CA ILE A 142 -10.28 8.17 -9.17
C ILE A 142 -10.93 6.87 -8.70
N VAL A 143 -10.11 5.89 -8.36
CA VAL A 143 -10.49 4.59 -7.81
C VAL A 143 -9.85 4.43 -6.44
N LEU A 144 -10.66 4.33 -5.40
CA LEU A 144 -10.16 4.16 -4.03
C LEU A 144 -9.77 2.71 -3.76
N ASP A 145 -8.77 2.52 -2.90
CA ASP A 145 -8.43 1.16 -2.48
C ASP A 145 -9.55 0.56 -1.62
N ARG A 146 -10.02 -0.60 -2.07
CA ARG A 146 -11.09 -1.37 -1.41
C ARG A 146 -10.74 -1.78 0.01
N PHE A 147 -9.48 -2.10 0.27
CA PHE A 147 -9.04 -2.46 1.61
C PHE A 147 -9.28 -1.32 2.61
N HIS A 148 -8.96 -0.09 2.24
CA HIS A 148 -9.16 1.08 3.10
C HIS A 148 -10.64 1.38 3.35
N ILE A 149 -11.51 1.18 2.36
CA ILE A 149 -12.96 1.34 2.54
C ILE A 149 -13.49 0.35 3.59
N VAL A 150 -13.16 -0.95 3.44
CA VAL A 150 -13.53 -1.99 4.41
C VAL A 150 -12.91 -1.71 5.79
N GLN A 151 -11.68 -1.21 5.83
CA GLN A 151 -10.99 -0.87 7.07
C GLN A 151 -11.71 0.25 7.84
N HIS A 152 -12.28 1.25 7.15
CA HIS A 152 -13.09 2.30 7.79
C HIS A 152 -14.34 1.70 8.47
N LEU A 153 -15.08 0.82 7.80
CA LEU A 153 -16.21 0.11 8.38
C LEU A 153 -15.80 -0.74 9.58
N SER A 154 -14.74 -1.52 9.44
CA SER A 154 -14.22 -2.39 10.49
C SER A 154 -13.77 -1.59 11.73
N ARG A 155 -13.13 -0.44 11.53
CA ARG A 155 -12.75 0.47 12.61
C ARG A 155 -13.98 1.07 13.33
N ALA A 156 -15.03 1.47 12.58
CA ALA A 156 -16.27 1.94 13.18
C ALA A 156 -16.89 0.84 14.06
N MET A 157 -17.05 -0.38 13.52
CA MET A 157 -17.57 -1.53 14.27
C MET A 157 -16.75 -1.83 15.53
N SER A 158 -15.41 -1.79 15.42
CA SER A 158 -14.53 -2.00 16.57
C SER A 158 -14.73 -0.94 17.67
N ARG A 159 -14.89 0.33 17.28
CA ARG A 159 -15.10 1.42 18.24
C ARG A 159 -16.46 1.32 18.91
N VAL A 160 -17.53 1.01 18.17
CA VAL A 160 -18.87 0.76 18.73
C VAL A 160 -18.82 -0.39 19.72
N ARG A 161 -18.18 -1.51 19.35
CA ARG A 161 -17.97 -2.63 20.26
C ARG A 161 -17.27 -2.19 21.56
N VAL A 162 -16.20 -1.37 21.46
CA VAL A 162 -15.48 -0.88 22.65
C VAL A 162 -16.35 -0.02 23.54
N GLN A 163 -17.17 0.87 22.95
CA GLN A 163 -18.07 1.73 23.72
C GLN A 163 -19.12 0.91 24.45
N ILE A 164 -19.76 -0.05 23.78
CA ILE A 164 -20.73 -0.96 24.40
C ILE A 164 -20.05 -1.79 25.50
N MET A 165 -18.88 -2.35 25.23
CA MET A 165 -18.11 -3.10 26.21
C MET A 165 -17.80 -2.27 27.48
N ASN A 166 -17.46 -0.99 27.32
CA ASN A 166 -17.11 -0.11 28.44
C ASN A 166 -18.32 0.30 29.30
N GLN A 167 -19.53 0.06 28.85
CA GLN A 167 -20.76 0.23 29.63
C GLN A 167 -21.02 -0.95 30.58
N LEU A 168 -20.36 -2.09 30.33
CA LEU A 168 -20.45 -3.27 31.17
C LEU A 168 -19.47 -3.25 32.33
N ASP A 169 -19.81 -3.92 33.43
CA ASP A 169 -18.86 -4.09 34.53
C ASP A 169 -17.61 -4.85 34.04
N ARG A 170 -16.41 -4.28 34.31
CA ARG A 170 -15.13 -4.83 33.90
C ARG A 170 -14.85 -6.23 34.45
N LYS A 171 -15.46 -6.60 35.58
CA LYS A 171 -15.35 -7.92 36.18
C LYS A 171 -16.35 -8.93 35.59
N SER A 172 -17.38 -8.46 34.89
CA SER A 172 -18.41 -9.30 34.30
C SER A 172 -17.86 -10.28 33.26
N HIS A 173 -18.62 -11.35 33.06
CA HIS A 173 -18.31 -12.36 32.05
C HIS A 173 -18.43 -11.75 30.64
N GLU A 174 -19.47 -10.95 30.41
CA GLU A 174 -19.80 -10.30 29.15
C GLU A 174 -18.67 -9.38 28.69
N TYR A 175 -18.16 -8.51 29.58
CA TYR A 175 -17.02 -7.65 29.31
C TYR A 175 -15.80 -8.45 28.86
N LYS A 176 -15.44 -9.48 29.65
CA LYS A 176 -14.28 -10.35 29.36
C LYS A 176 -14.44 -11.09 28.03
N ALA A 177 -15.65 -11.58 27.74
CA ALA A 177 -15.94 -12.29 26.50
C ALA A 177 -15.83 -11.37 25.28
N ILE A 178 -16.47 -10.18 25.28
CA ILE A 178 -16.41 -9.20 24.19
C ILE A 178 -14.94 -8.73 23.99
N LYS A 179 -14.18 -8.54 25.07
CA LYS A 179 -12.78 -8.16 25.02
C LYS A 179 -11.90 -9.24 24.40
N ARG A 180 -12.13 -10.51 24.74
CA ARG A 180 -11.30 -11.63 24.27
C ARG A 180 -11.57 -12.00 22.84
N TYR A 181 -12.84 -12.03 22.42
CA TYR A 181 -13.26 -12.54 21.12
C TYR A 181 -13.61 -11.44 20.11
N TRP A 182 -13.07 -10.26 20.26
CA TRP A 182 -13.35 -9.07 19.44
C TRP A 182 -13.15 -9.29 17.94
N LYS A 183 -12.19 -10.15 17.55
CA LYS A 183 -11.89 -10.45 16.14
C LYS A 183 -13.06 -11.10 15.43
N LEU A 184 -13.88 -11.90 16.13
CA LEU A 184 -15.05 -12.54 15.56
C LEU A 184 -16.12 -11.54 15.14
N ILE A 185 -16.23 -10.41 15.85
CA ILE A 185 -17.18 -9.34 15.54
C ILE A 185 -16.78 -8.58 14.27
N GLN A 186 -15.47 -8.53 13.96
CA GLN A 186 -14.96 -7.84 12.76
C GLN A 186 -14.83 -8.76 11.55
N GLN A 187 -14.81 -10.06 11.75
CA GLN A 187 -14.64 -11.04 10.69
C GLN A 187 -15.94 -11.18 9.87
N ASP A 188 -15.78 -11.43 8.57
CA ASP A 188 -16.89 -11.85 7.72
C ASP A 188 -17.52 -13.15 8.26
N SER A 189 -18.81 -13.11 8.57
CA SER A 189 -19.54 -14.22 9.19
C SER A 189 -19.48 -15.52 8.38
N ARG A 190 -19.36 -15.42 7.07
CA ARG A 190 -19.25 -16.58 6.15
C ARG A 190 -17.90 -17.30 6.25
N LYS A 191 -16.88 -16.66 6.84
CA LYS A 191 -15.53 -17.20 7.04
C LYS A 191 -15.30 -17.73 8.45
N LEU A 192 -16.32 -17.75 9.28
CA LEU A 192 -16.21 -18.26 10.65
C LEU A 192 -16.08 -19.78 10.63
N SER A 193 -15.13 -20.30 11.43
CA SER A 193 -14.89 -21.74 11.56
C SER A 193 -16.03 -22.41 12.32
N ASP A 194 -16.48 -23.56 11.81
CA ASP A 194 -17.45 -24.44 12.43
C ASP A 194 -16.80 -25.53 13.33
N LYS A 195 -15.47 -25.49 13.50
CA LYS A 195 -14.76 -26.42 14.38
C LYS A 195 -15.00 -26.08 15.84
N HIS A 196 -15.32 -27.10 16.64
CA HIS A 196 -15.48 -26.99 18.08
C HIS A 196 -14.12 -27.02 18.78
N PHE A 197 -13.91 -26.08 19.68
CA PHE A 197 -12.76 -26.03 20.58
C PHE A 197 -13.22 -25.70 21.99
N TYR A 198 -12.54 -26.25 23.00
CA TYR A 198 -12.80 -25.86 24.37
C TYR A 198 -12.49 -24.37 24.59
N ARG A 199 -13.46 -23.65 25.13
CA ARG A 199 -13.35 -22.21 25.35
C ARG A 199 -13.38 -21.89 26.84
N PRO A 200 -12.21 -21.65 27.47
CA PRO A 200 -12.13 -21.45 28.93
C PRO A 200 -13.05 -20.34 29.46
N THR A 201 -13.26 -19.29 28.65
CA THR A 201 -14.16 -18.19 29.02
C THR A 201 -15.60 -18.67 29.23
N PHE A 202 -16.07 -19.65 28.46
CA PHE A 202 -17.42 -20.19 28.51
C PHE A 202 -17.49 -21.55 29.20
N ARG A 203 -16.35 -22.16 29.53
CA ARG A 203 -16.22 -23.52 30.12
C ARG A 203 -16.94 -24.61 29.32
N MET A 204 -16.94 -24.48 28.01
CA MET A 204 -17.61 -25.45 27.10
C MET A 204 -16.90 -25.46 25.71
N HIS A 205 -17.20 -26.49 24.92
CA HIS A 205 -16.77 -26.56 23.53
C HIS A 205 -17.73 -25.74 22.67
N LEU A 206 -17.19 -24.78 21.92
CA LEU A 206 -17.96 -23.89 21.05
C LEU A 206 -17.26 -23.67 19.73
N THR A 207 -18.06 -23.52 18.68
CA THR A 207 -17.65 -22.98 17.38
C THR A 207 -17.49 -21.46 17.44
N ASN A 208 -16.86 -20.87 16.46
CA ASN A 208 -16.75 -19.41 16.36
C ASN A 208 -18.12 -18.74 16.16
N LYS A 209 -19.06 -19.41 15.47
CA LYS A 209 -20.45 -18.90 15.31
C LYS A 209 -21.21 -18.87 16.62
N GLU A 210 -21.11 -19.93 17.42
CA GLU A 210 -21.77 -20.01 18.73
C GLU A 210 -21.21 -18.96 19.70
N ILE A 211 -19.88 -18.74 19.70
CA ILE A 211 -19.27 -17.66 20.47
C ILE A 211 -19.83 -16.31 20.05
N LEU A 212 -19.86 -16.05 18.74
CA LEU A 212 -20.37 -14.80 18.19
C LEU A 212 -21.83 -14.58 18.60
N ASN A 213 -22.69 -15.60 18.48
CA ASN A 213 -24.09 -15.50 18.92
C ASN A 213 -24.22 -15.15 20.40
N LYS A 214 -23.37 -15.75 21.25
CA LYS A 214 -23.32 -15.39 22.69
C LYS A 214 -22.88 -13.92 22.89
N LEU A 215 -21.87 -13.44 22.15
CA LEU A 215 -21.44 -12.04 22.25
C LEU A 215 -22.54 -11.07 21.84
N LEU A 216 -23.26 -11.38 20.76
CA LEU A 216 -24.35 -10.54 20.24
C LEU A 216 -25.59 -10.56 21.13
N SER A 217 -25.79 -11.61 21.96
CA SER A 217 -26.90 -11.67 22.91
C SER A 217 -26.70 -10.73 24.12
N TYR A 218 -25.49 -10.26 24.37
CA TYR A 218 -25.21 -9.36 25.51
C TYR A 218 -25.67 -7.91 25.27
N SER A 219 -25.91 -7.51 24.03
CA SER A 219 -26.37 -6.17 23.69
C SER A 219 -27.12 -6.16 22.37
N GLN A 220 -28.36 -5.68 22.38
CA GLN A 220 -29.15 -5.51 21.15
C GLN A 220 -28.54 -4.47 20.22
N ASP A 221 -27.94 -3.44 20.78
CA ASP A 221 -27.24 -2.40 20.02
C ASP A 221 -26.01 -2.97 19.30
N LEU A 222 -25.22 -3.82 19.97
CA LEU A 222 -24.11 -4.55 19.35
C LEU A 222 -24.60 -5.45 18.21
N LYS A 223 -25.70 -6.19 18.44
CA LYS A 223 -26.28 -7.08 17.43
C LYS A 223 -26.76 -6.31 16.21
N HIS A 224 -27.46 -5.21 16.39
CA HIS A 224 -27.94 -4.36 15.30
C HIS A 224 -26.78 -3.83 14.43
N HIS A 225 -25.76 -3.22 15.04
CA HIS A 225 -24.62 -2.69 14.31
C HIS A 225 -23.78 -3.79 13.64
N TYR A 226 -23.69 -4.97 14.27
CA TYR A 226 -23.04 -6.13 13.66
C TYR A 226 -23.80 -6.59 12.40
N GLN A 227 -25.11 -6.72 12.45
CA GLN A 227 -25.91 -7.14 11.30
C GLN A 227 -25.78 -6.15 10.13
N LEU A 228 -25.88 -4.86 10.41
CA LEU A 228 -25.68 -3.82 9.40
C LEU A 228 -24.26 -3.89 8.80
N TYR A 229 -23.24 -4.05 9.64
CA TYR A 229 -21.85 -4.20 9.20
C TYR A 229 -21.68 -5.40 8.28
N GLN A 230 -22.26 -6.56 8.59
CA GLN A 230 -22.19 -7.75 7.75
C GLN A 230 -22.92 -7.57 6.40
N LEU A 231 -24.07 -6.91 6.38
CA LEU A 231 -24.79 -6.58 5.14
C LEU A 231 -23.96 -5.64 4.25
N LEU A 232 -23.36 -4.61 4.84
CA LEU A 232 -22.48 -3.70 4.11
C LEU A 232 -21.26 -4.43 3.53
N LEU A 233 -20.62 -5.32 4.29
CA LEU A 233 -19.53 -6.15 3.79
C LEU A 233 -19.99 -7.07 2.65
N PHE A 234 -21.17 -7.66 2.77
CA PHE A 234 -21.73 -8.54 1.76
C PHE A 234 -21.92 -7.81 0.42
N HIS A 235 -22.64 -6.69 0.42
CA HIS A 235 -22.89 -5.93 -0.80
C HIS A 235 -21.61 -5.31 -1.39
N PHE A 236 -20.67 -4.90 -0.53
CA PHE A 236 -19.37 -4.41 -0.96
C PHE A 236 -18.56 -5.49 -1.68
N GLN A 237 -18.51 -6.71 -1.12
CA GLN A 237 -17.76 -7.83 -1.72
C GLN A 237 -18.41 -8.34 -3.00
N ASN A 238 -19.74 -8.32 -3.08
CA ASN A 238 -20.49 -8.68 -4.28
C ASN A 238 -20.50 -7.59 -5.35
N LYS A 239 -19.83 -6.44 -5.09
CA LYS A 239 -19.76 -5.30 -6.01
C LYS A 239 -21.15 -4.76 -6.39
N GLU A 240 -22.01 -4.62 -5.41
CA GLU A 240 -23.36 -4.08 -5.54
C GLU A 240 -23.43 -2.64 -4.96
N PRO A 241 -22.97 -1.61 -5.71
CA PRO A 241 -22.85 -0.25 -5.18
C PRO A 241 -24.21 0.34 -4.79
N GLU A 242 -25.27 0.04 -5.53
CA GLU A 242 -26.61 0.58 -5.27
C GLU A 242 -27.14 0.08 -3.93
N LYS A 243 -27.05 -1.23 -3.68
CA LYS A 243 -27.48 -1.82 -2.40
C LYS A 243 -26.60 -1.38 -1.23
N PHE A 244 -25.28 -1.26 -1.48
CA PHE A 244 -24.33 -0.77 -0.47
C PHE A 244 -24.68 0.66 -0.04
N PHE A 245 -24.90 1.57 -0.99
CA PHE A 245 -25.26 2.94 -0.68
C PHE A 245 -26.69 3.12 -0.19
N GLY A 246 -27.64 2.32 -0.67
CA GLY A 246 -29.01 2.28 -0.15
C GLY A 246 -29.03 1.97 1.35
N LEU A 247 -28.28 0.94 1.79
CA LEU A 247 -28.16 0.64 3.23
C LEU A 247 -27.54 1.79 4.03
N ILE A 248 -26.56 2.51 3.46
CA ILE A 248 -25.95 3.66 4.12
C ILE A 248 -26.96 4.79 4.28
N GLU A 249 -27.71 5.10 3.23
CA GLU A 249 -28.69 6.19 3.20
C GLU A 249 -29.85 5.92 4.15
N ASP A 250 -30.40 4.70 4.14
CA ASP A 250 -31.53 4.27 4.97
C ASP A 250 -31.19 4.28 6.48
N ASN A 251 -29.95 3.93 6.82
CA ASN A 251 -29.53 3.81 8.22
C ASN A 251 -28.80 5.05 8.76
N LEU A 252 -28.52 6.06 7.94
CA LEU A 252 -27.66 7.19 8.31
C LEU A 252 -28.08 7.89 9.62
N LYS A 253 -29.40 8.03 9.86
CA LYS A 253 -29.93 8.74 11.02
C LYS A 253 -30.06 7.85 12.27
N GLN A 254 -30.08 6.54 12.10
CA GLN A 254 -30.41 5.59 13.17
C GLN A 254 -29.16 4.92 13.77
N VAL A 255 -28.05 4.94 13.04
CA VAL A 255 -26.81 4.29 13.50
C VAL A 255 -26.06 5.13 14.52
N HIS A 256 -25.19 4.47 15.26
CA HIS A 256 -24.27 5.10 16.20
C HIS A 256 -23.42 6.21 15.53
N PRO A 257 -23.14 7.34 16.22
CA PRO A 257 -22.38 8.47 15.64
C PRO A 257 -21.06 8.11 14.96
N LEU A 258 -20.39 7.06 15.42
CA LEU A 258 -19.16 6.55 14.80
C LEU A 258 -19.41 5.98 13.40
N PHE A 259 -20.53 5.28 13.19
CA PHE A 259 -20.95 4.84 11.86
C PHE A 259 -21.44 6.00 11.02
N GLN A 260 -22.19 6.97 11.59
CA GLN A 260 -22.63 8.16 10.87
C GLN A 260 -21.47 8.94 10.25
N THR A 261 -20.35 9.07 10.98
CA THR A 261 -19.15 9.73 10.47
C THR A 261 -18.58 9.01 9.26
N VAL A 262 -18.49 7.69 9.29
CA VAL A 262 -18.02 6.89 8.16
C VAL A 262 -19.00 6.95 7.00
N PHE A 263 -20.30 6.87 7.24
CA PHE A 263 -21.34 6.95 6.22
C PHE A 263 -21.34 8.31 5.51
N LYS A 264 -21.23 9.40 6.25
CA LYS A 264 -21.08 10.76 5.66
C LYS A 264 -19.83 10.84 4.77
N THR A 265 -18.72 10.24 5.19
CA THR A 265 -17.50 10.20 4.39
C THR A 265 -17.72 9.39 3.11
N PHE A 266 -18.37 8.24 3.20
CA PHE A 266 -18.66 7.39 2.03
C PHE A 266 -19.62 8.06 1.05
N LEU A 267 -20.64 8.76 1.53
CA LEU A 267 -21.55 9.52 0.68
C LEU A 267 -20.84 10.65 -0.05
N LYS A 268 -19.93 11.38 0.64
CA LYS A 268 -19.08 12.40 0.02
C LYS A 268 -18.19 11.80 -1.08
N ASP A 269 -17.70 10.60 -0.90
CA ASP A 269 -16.80 9.92 -1.83
C ASP A 269 -17.51 8.87 -2.70
N LYS A 270 -18.85 8.92 -2.80
CA LYS A 270 -19.71 7.92 -3.47
C LYS A 270 -19.20 7.53 -4.84
N GLU A 271 -18.95 8.49 -5.73
CA GLU A 271 -18.44 8.25 -7.10
C GLU A 271 -17.16 7.41 -7.10
N LYS A 272 -16.19 7.73 -6.24
CA LYS A 272 -14.88 7.07 -6.17
C LYS A 272 -14.98 5.65 -5.60
N ILE A 273 -15.91 5.44 -4.65
CA ILE A 273 -16.22 4.12 -4.09
C ILE A 273 -16.97 3.26 -5.12
N VAL A 274 -17.91 3.84 -5.87
CA VAL A 274 -18.58 3.16 -6.99
C VAL A 274 -17.55 2.72 -8.02
N ASN A 275 -16.61 3.60 -8.39
CA ASN A 275 -15.50 3.25 -9.28
C ASN A 275 -14.67 2.07 -8.73
N ALA A 276 -14.41 2.03 -7.40
CA ALA A 276 -13.68 0.94 -6.76
C ALA A 276 -14.44 -0.40 -6.80
N LEU A 277 -15.76 -0.37 -6.80
CA LEU A 277 -16.60 -1.57 -6.87
C LEU A 277 -16.77 -2.07 -8.31
N GLN A 278 -16.97 -1.16 -9.26
CA GLN A 278 -17.25 -1.50 -10.67
C GLN A 278 -15.99 -1.78 -11.48
N LEU A 279 -14.89 -1.07 -11.19
CA LEU A 279 -13.63 -1.23 -11.93
C LEU A 279 -12.73 -2.26 -11.25
N HIS A 280 -11.91 -2.96 -12.04
CA HIS A 280 -11.01 -4.02 -11.55
C HIS A 280 -9.69 -3.51 -10.97
N TYR A 281 -9.55 -2.21 -10.78
CA TYR A 281 -8.32 -1.59 -10.30
C TYR A 281 -8.29 -1.50 -8.77
N SER A 282 -7.11 -1.65 -8.19
CA SER A 282 -6.88 -1.47 -6.75
C SER A 282 -5.44 -1.00 -6.50
N ASN A 283 -5.15 -0.52 -5.31
CA ASN A 283 -3.80 -0.08 -4.95
C ASN A 283 -2.87 -1.23 -4.51
N ALA A 284 -3.36 -2.49 -4.49
CA ALA A 284 -2.63 -3.66 -3.99
C ALA A 284 -1.26 -3.89 -4.67
N LYS A 285 -1.15 -3.59 -5.97
CA LYS A 285 0.13 -3.70 -6.68
C LYS A 285 1.17 -2.70 -6.15
N LEU A 286 0.75 -1.47 -5.88
CA LEU A 286 1.62 -0.44 -5.31
C LEU A 286 1.93 -0.73 -3.83
N GLU A 287 1.00 -1.29 -3.07
CA GLU A 287 1.25 -1.76 -1.71
C GLU A 287 2.35 -2.85 -1.70
N ALA A 288 2.30 -3.81 -2.62
CA ALA A 288 3.36 -4.81 -2.80
C ALA A 288 4.71 -4.14 -3.12
N THR A 289 4.71 -3.13 -3.99
CA THR A 289 5.90 -2.33 -4.31
C THR A 289 6.43 -1.59 -3.09
N ASN A 290 5.58 -0.97 -2.29
CA ASN A 290 5.95 -0.31 -1.05
C ASN A 290 6.58 -1.29 -0.04
N ASN A 291 6.14 -2.56 -0.01
CA ASN A 291 6.78 -3.59 0.81
C ASN A 291 8.19 -3.94 0.30
N LEU A 292 8.43 -3.94 -1.02
CA LEU A 292 9.78 -4.09 -1.57
C LEU A 292 10.67 -2.89 -1.24
N ILE A 293 10.14 -1.66 -1.30
CA ILE A 293 10.86 -0.44 -0.89
C ILE A 293 11.24 -0.50 0.60
N LYS A 294 10.30 -0.95 1.46
CA LYS A 294 10.60 -1.18 2.89
C LYS A 294 11.71 -2.22 3.08
N LEU A 295 11.74 -3.28 2.27
CA LEU A 295 12.79 -4.30 2.31
C LEU A 295 14.15 -3.72 1.91
N ILE A 296 14.21 -2.96 0.79
CA ILE A 296 15.44 -2.26 0.35
C ILE A 296 15.99 -1.37 1.47
N LYS A 297 15.11 -0.60 2.09
CA LYS A 297 15.47 0.29 3.20
C LYS A 297 15.96 -0.47 4.43
N ARG A 298 15.30 -1.57 4.79
CA ARG A 298 15.66 -2.40 5.95
C ARG A 298 17.03 -3.05 5.75
N ASN A 299 17.26 -3.65 4.58
CA ASN A 299 18.51 -4.34 4.27
C ASN A 299 19.71 -3.36 4.17
N ALA A 300 19.44 -2.09 3.86
CA ALA A 300 20.45 -1.04 3.86
C ALA A 300 20.64 -0.34 5.22
N PHE A 301 20.00 -0.84 6.29
CA PHE A 301 19.98 -0.18 7.61
C PHE A 301 19.53 1.29 7.56
N GLY A 302 18.75 1.66 6.55
CA GLY A 302 18.28 3.00 6.27
C GLY A 302 19.12 3.75 5.24
N PHE A 303 18.67 4.93 4.88
CA PHE A 303 19.34 5.85 3.96
C PHE A 303 19.39 7.24 4.59
N ARG A 304 20.54 7.88 4.54
CA ARG A 304 20.71 9.29 4.98
C ARG A 304 20.38 10.28 3.86
N ASN A 305 20.69 9.90 2.62
CA ASN A 305 20.48 10.72 1.43
C ASN A 305 19.28 10.21 0.64
N PHE A 306 18.31 11.10 0.36
CA PHE A 306 17.08 10.76 -0.36
C PHE A 306 17.37 10.39 -1.82
N GLU A 307 18.24 11.10 -2.51
CA GLU A 307 18.57 10.84 -3.92
C GLU A 307 19.21 9.45 -4.10
N ASN A 308 20.09 9.04 -3.18
CA ASN A 308 20.66 7.69 -3.19
C ASN A 308 19.58 6.62 -2.98
N PHE A 309 18.62 6.88 -2.10
CA PHE A 309 17.50 5.97 -1.89
C PHE A 309 16.60 5.92 -3.12
N LYS A 310 16.24 7.04 -3.70
CA LYS A 310 15.46 7.15 -4.93
C LYS A 310 16.13 6.38 -6.07
N LYS A 311 17.44 6.60 -6.30
CA LYS A 311 18.22 5.84 -7.31
C LYS A 311 18.15 4.33 -7.05
N ARG A 312 18.28 3.89 -5.80
CA ARG A 312 18.15 2.47 -5.44
C ARG A 312 16.76 1.91 -5.74
N ILE A 313 15.71 2.66 -5.50
CA ILE A 313 14.34 2.26 -5.86
C ILE A 313 14.22 2.07 -7.37
N PHE A 314 14.66 3.07 -8.16
CA PHE A 314 14.58 2.99 -9.63
C PHE A 314 15.40 1.84 -10.19
N ILE A 315 16.63 1.63 -9.71
CA ILE A 315 17.48 0.52 -10.15
C ILE A 315 16.83 -0.83 -9.80
N ALA A 316 16.35 -0.99 -8.58
CA ALA A 316 15.83 -2.27 -8.11
C ALA A 316 14.47 -2.66 -8.71
N LEU A 317 13.65 -1.66 -9.11
CA LEU A 317 12.27 -1.88 -9.51
C LEU A 317 12.02 -1.61 -11.00
N ASN A 318 12.72 -0.68 -11.64
CA ASN A 318 12.52 -0.37 -13.06
C ASN A 318 13.49 -1.14 -13.97
N ILE A 319 14.69 -1.50 -13.48
CA ILE A 319 15.61 -2.30 -14.29
C ILE A 319 15.22 -3.77 -14.14
N LYS A 320 14.63 -4.33 -15.18
CA LYS A 320 14.30 -5.75 -15.22
C LYS A 320 15.56 -6.55 -15.56
N LYS A 321 15.89 -7.55 -14.74
CA LYS A 321 16.86 -8.57 -15.15
C LYS A 321 16.26 -9.33 -16.34
N GLU A 322 16.83 -9.21 -17.50
CA GLU A 322 16.59 -10.21 -18.53
C GLU A 322 17.01 -11.56 -17.94
N ARG A 323 16.07 -12.49 -17.85
CA ARG A 323 16.41 -13.88 -17.55
C ARG A 323 17.17 -14.39 -18.77
N THR A 324 18.47 -14.31 -18.75
CA THR A 324 19.31 -15.12 -19.61
C THR A 324 18.92 -16.58 -19.33
N LYS A 325 18.17 -17.17 -20.24
CA LYS A 325 18.06 -18.62 -20.28
C LYS A 325 19.48 -19.10 -20.54
N PHE A 326 20.15 -19.61 -19.51
CA PHE A 326 21.33 -20.41 -19.69
C PHE A 326 20.85 -21.64 -20.48
N VAL A 327 21.03 -21.62 -21.78
CA VAL A 327 21.04 -22.81 -22.56
C VAL A 327 22.34 -23.49 -22.13
N LEU A 328 22.23 -24.45 -21.21
CA LEU A 328 23.29 -25.43 -21.01
C LEU A 328 23.49 -26.09 -22.37
N SER A 329 24.50 -25.64 -23.10
CA SER A 329 24.97 -26.38 -24.25
C SER A 329 25.27 -27.78 -23.74
N ARG A 330 24.54 -28.77 -24.23
CA ARG A 330 24.85 -30.16 -24.04
C ARG A 330 26.23 -30.35 -24.69
N ALA A 331 27.26 -30.47 -23.86
CA ALA A 331 28.51 -31.07 -24.27
C ALA A 331 28.29 -32.60 -24.42
#